data_df61c7003fd2e3615736e5d979abc007
#
_entry.id   df61c7003fd2e3615736e5d979abc007
#
_cell.length_a   1.000
_cell.length_b   1.000
_cell.length_c   1.000
_cell.angle_alpha   90.00
_cell.angle_beta   90.00
_cell.angle_gamma   90.00
#
_symmetry.space_group_name_H-M   'P 1'
#
loop_
_entity.id
_entity.type
_entity.pdbx_description
1 polymer ?
#
loop_
_entity_poly.entity_id
_entity_poly.type
_entity_poly.pdbx_seq_one_letter_code
_entity_poly.pdbx_strand_id
1 'polypeptide(L)'
;MSHFAKLDNNVVTEVIVAEQDFINSGAVGDSFLWVQTSYSGSFRKNYAAVGHTYDKAKDAFIAPKPYPSWTLVEDTCQWEAPTAMPDDGQTYEWNEDTTAWAAIV
;
A
#
# COMPACT_ATOMS: atom_id res chain seq x y z
N MET A 1 10.24 -18.64 2.23
CA MET A 1 8.78 -18.50 2.12
C MET A 1 8.44 -17.15 1.58
N SER A 2 7.33 -17.06 0.90
CA SER A 2 6.87 -15.82 0.28
C SER A 2 5.67 -15.25 1.02
N HIS A 3 5.39 -13.97 0.80
CA HIS A 3 4.20 -13.32 1.33
C HIS A 3 3.16 -13.21 0.22
N PHE A 4 1.91 -13.53 0.53
CA PHE A 4 0.81 -13.47 -0.42
C PHE A 4 -0.36 -12.66 0.14
N ALA A 5 -0.92 -11.80 -0.69
CA ALA A 5 -2.10 -11.00 -0.36
C ALA A 5 -3.34 -11.60 -1.02
N LYS A 6 -4.39 -11.82 -0.26
CA LYS A 6 -5.70 -12.24 -0.78
C LYS A 6 -6.51 -11.01 -1.13
N LEU A 7 -7.12 -11.02 -2.32
CA LEU A 7 -7.88 -9.89 -2.84
C LEU A 7 -9.38 -10.20 -2.92
N ASP A 8 -10.18 -9.19 -2.56
CA ASP A 8 -11.62 -9.16 -2.79
C ASP A 8 -11.94 -7.82 -3.46
N ASN A 9 -12.36 -7.85 -4.73
CA ASN A 9 -12.55 -6.66 -5.55
C ASN A 9 -11.29 -5.76 -5.56
N ASN A 10 -10.11 -6.38 -5.67
CA ASN A 10 -8.80 -5.72 -5.65
C ASN A 10 -8.41 -5.06 -4.32
N VAL A 11 -9.16 -5.33 -3.25
CA VAL A 11 -8.80 -4.86 -1.90
C VAL A 11 -8.19 -6.02 -1.12
N VAL A 12 -7.05 -5.78 -0.48
CA VAL A 12 -6.37 -6.79 0.33
C VAL A 12 -7.20 -7.07 1.59
N THR A 13 -7.60 -8.33 1.75
CA THR A 13 -8.35 -8.78 2.93
C THR A 13 -7.50 -9.59 3.89
N GLU A 14 -6.39 -10.15 3.42
CA GLU A 14 -5.53 -11.03 4.23
C GLU A 14 -4.14 -11.07 3.62
N VAL A 15 -3.11 -11.17 4.46
CA VAL A 15 -1.73 -11.38 4.02
C VAL A 15 -1.16 -12.56 4.82
N ILE A 16 -0.61 -13.55 4.13
CA ILE A 16 -0.02 -14.74 4.76
C ILE A 16 1.39 -14.99 4.24
N VAL A 17 2.16 -15.76 5.02
CA VAL A 17 3.45 -16.29 4.61
C VAL A 17 3.24 -17.74 4.20
N ALA A 18 3.57 -18.08 2.96
CA ALA A 18 3.33 -19.42 2.42
C ALA A 18 4.26 -19.71 1.23
N GLU A 19 4.32 -20.99 0.86
CA GLU A 19 4.94 -21.41 -0.40
C GLU A 19 3.93 -21.29 -1.54
N GLN A 20 4.42 -21.05 -2.76
CA GLN A 20 3.56 -20.96 -3.94
C GLN A 20 2.73 -22.24 -4.12
N ASP A 21 3.31 -23.41 -3.85
CA ASP A 21 2.61 -24.68 -3.97
C ASP A 21 1.40 -24.77 -3.04
N PHE A 22 1.52 -24.19 -1.85
CA PHE A 22 0.41 -24.13 -0.88
C PHE A 22 -0.74 -23.28 -1.43
N ILE A 23 -0.42 -22.13 -2.00
CA ILE A 23 -1.43 -21.25 -2.65
C ILE A 23 -2.09 -21.99 -3.82
N ASN A 24 -1.31 -22.67 -4.65
CA ASN A 24 -1.80 -23.40 -5.83
C ASN A 24 -2.67 -24.61 -5.47
N SER A 25 -2.51 -25.15 -4.25
CA SER A 25 -3.27 -26.32 -3.79
C SER A 25 -4.75 -26.03 -3.57
N GLY A 26 -5.13 -24.77 -3.45
CA GLY A 26 -6.50 -24.36 -3.11
C GLY A 26 -6.84 -24.50 -1.63
N ALA A 27 -5.86 -24.79 -0.78
CA ALA A 27 -6.10 -24.96 0.67
C ALA A 27 -6.63 -23.70 1.34
N VAL A 28 -6.30 -22.53 0.79
CA VAL A 28 -6.74 -21.22 1.30
C VAL A 28 -7.67 -20.50 0.33
N GLY A 29 -8.37 -21.24 -0.53
CA GLY A 29 -9.28 -20.74 -1.55
C GLY A 29 -8.66 -20.74 -2.93
N ASP A 30 -9.34 -20.11 -3.89
CA ASP A 30 -8.87 -20.08 -5.27
C ASP A 30 -7.54 -19.36 -5.40
N SER A 31 -6.58 -19.99 -6.08
CA SER A 31 -5.21 -19.44 -6.20
C SER A 31 -5.19 -18.10 -6.93
N PHE A 32 -6.13 -17.83 -7.82
CA PHE A 32 -6.17 -16.55 -8.55
C PHE A 32 -6.57 -15.35 -7.67
N LEU A 33 -7.07 -15.59 -6.46
CA LEU A 33 -7.38 -14.53 -5.51
C LEU A 33 -6.12 -14.03 -4.78
N TRP A 34 -5.02 -14.74 -4.89
CA TRP A 34 -3.79 -14.45 -4.18
C TRP A 34 -2.74 -13.83 -5.10
N VAL A 35 -2.14 -12.74 -4.66
CA VAL A 35 -1.06 -12.05 -5.36
C VAL A 35 0.14 -11.96 -4.43
N GLN A 36 1.30 -12.39 -4.94
CA GLN A 36 2.53 -12.32 -4.17
C GLN A 36 2.93 -10.86 -3.91
N THR A 37 3.32 -10.56 -2.68
CA THR A 37 3.84 -9.25 -2.29
C THR A 37 5.25 -9.40 -1.73
N SER A 38 6.04 -8.34 -1.72
CA SER A 38 7.40 -8.34 -1.17
C SER A 38 7.44 -7.55 0.12
N TYR A 39 7.89 -8.17 1.20
CA TYR A 39 8.06 -7.51 2.49
C TYR A 39 8.99 -6.29 2.39
N SER A 40 10.03 -6.38 1.56
CA SER A 40 10.98 -5.28 1.34
C SER A 40 10.54 -4.29 0.27
N GLY A 41 9.41 -4.54 -0.41
CA GLY A 41 8.96 -3.69 -1.50
C GLY A 41 9.78 -3.84 -2.78
N SER A 42 10.49 -4.97 -2.95
CA SER A 42 11.36 -5.18 -4.11
C SER A 42 10.60 -5.41 -5.43
N PHE A 43 9.32 -5.75 -5.36
CA PHE A 43 8.42 -5.81 -6.52
C PHE A 43 7.01 -5.38 -6.10
N ARG A 44 6.18 -5.03 -7.07
CA ARG A 44 4.82 -4.49 -6.87
C ARG A 44 4.80 -3.27 -5.95
N LYS A 45 5.89 -2.50 -5.97
CA LYS A 45 6.08 -1.18 -5.35
C LYS A 45 6.07 -1.21 -3.83
N ASN A 46 4.96 -1.62 -3.21
CA ASN A 46 4.77 -1.56 -1.76
C ASN A 46 4.39 -2.91 -1.20
N TYR A 47 4.75 -3.18 0.05
CA TYR A 47 4.28 -4.34 0.75
C TYR A 47 2.78 -4.23 1.00
N ALA A 48 2.03 -5.30 0.70
CA ALA A 48 0.59 -5.30 0.88
C ALA A 48 0.21 -5.38 2.36
N ALA A 49 -0.84 -4.68 2.74
CA ALA A 49 -1.46 -4.78 4.05
C ALA A 49 -2.97 -4.79 3.89
N VAL A 50 -3.68 -5.29 4.88
CA VAL A 50 -5.15 -5.32 4.86
C VAL A 50 -5.69 -3.91 4.64
N GLY A 51 -6.62 -3.76 3.70
CA GLY A 51 -7.18 -2.46 3.33
C GLY A 51 -6.49 -1.78 2.17
N HIS A 52 -5.30 -2.23 1.78
CA HIS A 52 -4.63 -1.72 0.57
C HIS A 52 -5.35 -2.20 -0.68
N THR A 53 -5.16 -1.47 -1.78
CA THR A 53 -5.71 -1.85 -3.08
C THR A 53 -4.59 -2.38 -3.96
N TYR A 54 -4.88 -3.42 -4.74
CA TYR A 54 -3.98 -3.87 -5.79
C TYR A 54 -4.43 -3.27 -7.12
N ASP A 55 -3.57 -2.46 -7.74
CA ASP A 55 -3.81 -1.89 -9.07
C ASP A 55 -3.13 -2.78 -10.10
N LYS A 56 -3.93 -3.54 -10.84
CA LYS A 56 -3.44 -4.51 -11.80
C LYS A 56 -2.71 -3.84 -12.98
N ALA A 57 -3.19 -2.69 -13.41
CA ALA A 57 -2.58 -1.96 -14.53
C ALA A 57 -1.20 -1.42 -14.17
N LYS A 58 -1.00 -1.01 -12.92
CA LYS A 58 0.29 -0.54 -12.40
C LYS A 58 1.13 -1.67 -11.83
N ASP A 59 0.55 -2.85 -11.65
CA ASP A 59 1.14 -3.99 -10.93
C ASP A 59 1.72 -3.55 -9.58
N ALA A 60 0.88 -2.94 -8.75
CA ALA A 60 1.32 -2.32 -7.51
C ALA A 60 0.26 -2.37 -6.42
N PHE A 61 0.71 -2.51 -5.16
CA PHE A 61 -0.14 -2.35 -3.99
C PHE A 61 -0.12 -0.89 -3.55
N ILE A 62 -1.29 -0.32 -3.29
CA ILE A 62 -1.46 1.10 -2.97
C ILE A 62 -2.22 1.21 -1.66
N ALA A 63 -1.66 1.97 -0.70
CA ALA A 63 -2.33 2.26 0.57
C ALA A 63 -3.58 3.11 0.34
N PRO A 64 -4.57 3.09 1.26
CA PRO A 64 -5.70 3.98 1.17
C PRO A 64 -5.24 5.44 1.15
N LYS A 65 -5.94 6.28 0.38
CA LYS A 65 -5.63 7.70 0.28
C LYS A 65 -5.74 8.35 1.66
N PRO A 66 -4.65 8.93 2.20
CA PRO A 66 -4.67 9.46 3.57
C PRO A 66 -5.49 10.73 3.71
N TYR A 67 -5.48 11.59 2.68
CA TYR A 67 -6.22 12.86 2.69
C TYR A 67 -6.67 13.20 1.27
N PRO A 68 -7.81 13.88 1.10
CA PRO A 68 -8.35 14.19 -0.23
C PRO A 68 -7.41 15.02 -1.13
N SER A 69 -6.56 15.86 -0.55
CA SER A 69 -5.64 16.72 -1.30
C SER A 69 -4.35 16.03 -1.74
N TRP A 70 -4.06 14.86 -1.19
CA TRP A 70 -2.82 14.14 -1.52
C TRP A 70 -2.92 13.48 -2.88
N THR A 71 -1.78 13.35 -3.57
CA THR A 71 -1.71 12.76 -4.90
C THR A 71 -0.80 11.54 -4.89
N LEU A 72 -1.09 10.60 -5.80
CA LEU A 72 -0.30 9.38 -5.94
C LEU A 72 0.93 9.65 -6.81
N VAL A 73 2.08 9.28 -6.29
CA VAL A 73 3.33 9.27 -7.06
C VAL A 73 3.36 7.98 -7.87
N GLU A 74 3.27 8.07 -9.19
CA GLU A 74 3.12 6.90 -10.07
C GLU A 74 4.33 5.95 -9.99
N ASP A 75 5.54 6.48 -9.84
CA ASP A 75 6.75 5.66 -9.81
C ASP A 75 6.84 4.76 -8.58
N THR A 76 6.38 5.23 -7.43
CA THR A 76 6.48 4.52 -6.16
C THR A 76 5.12 3.98 -5.68
N CYS A 77 4.02 4.46 -6.25
CA CYS A 77 2.66 4.21 -5.80
C CYS A 77 2.45 4.56 -4.33
N GLN A 78 3.11 5.62 -3.90
CA GLN A 78 2.96 6.19 -2.56
C GLN A 78 2.26 7.54 -2.66
N TRP A 79 1.56 7.91 -1.59
CA TRP A 79 0.83 9.17 -1.53
C TRP A 79 1.75 10.31 -1.10
N GLU A 80 1.58 11.46 -1.72
CA GLU A 80 2.39 12.64 -1.46
C GLU A 80 1.49 13.84 -1.19
N ALA A 81 1.82 14.62 -0.15
CA ALA A 81 1.13 15.87 0.13
C ALA A 81 1.41 16.89 -0.98
N PRO A 82 0.45 17.81 -1.27
CA PRO A 82 0.67 18.84 -2.28
C PRO A 82 1.81 19.80 -1.94
N THR A 83 2.21 19.86 -0.65
CA THR A 83 3.32 20.68 -0.17
C THR A 83 4.26 19.82 0.62
N ALA A 84 5.56 19.90 0.35
CA ALA A 84 6.56 19.13 1.08
C ALA A 84 6.62 19.56 2.55
N MET A 85 6.75 18.55 3.46
CA MET A 85 6.93 18.83 4.87
C MET A 85 8.26 19.59 5.09
N PRO A 86 8.25 20.69 5.88
CA PRO A 86 9.50 21.40 6.16
C PRO A 86 10.53 20.50 6.85
N ASP A 87 11.79 20.62 6.43
CA ASP A 87 12.90 19.83 6.97
C ASP A 87 13.77 20.74 7.83
N ASP A 88 13.24 21.13 9.00
CA ASP A 88 13.92 22.04 9.91
C ASP A 88 14.12 21.45 11.32
N GLY A 89 13.94 20.13 11.43
CA GLY A 89 14.10 19.42 12.70
C GLY A 89 12.90 19.50 13.63
N GLN A 90 11.83 20.17 13.24
CA GLN A 90 10.60 20.25 14.02
C GLN A 90 9.62 19.15 13.61
N THR A 91 8.62 18.91 14.46
CA THR A 91 7.56 17.94 14.17
C THR A 91 6.35 18.65 13.60
N TYR A 92 5.77 18.07 12.55
CA TYR A 92 4.63 18.65 11.85
C TYR A 92 3.52 17.61 11.72
N GLU A 93 2.28 18.08 11.61
CA GLU A 93 1.14 17.28 11.21
C GLU A 93 0.44 17.93 10.02
N TRP A 94 -0.19 17.11 9.20
CA TRP A 94 -0.94 17.62 8.04
C TRP A 94 -2.28 18.19 8.49
N ASN A 95 -2.59 19.41 8.04
CA ASN A 95 -3.88 20.03 8.25
C ASN A 95 -4.61 20.13 6.91
N GLU A 96 -5.61 19.28 6.73
CA GLU A 96 -6.36 19.21 5.47
C GLU A 96 -7.19 20.48 5.23
N ASP A 97 -7.69 21.12 6.28
CA ASP A 97 -8.49 22.34 6.15
C ASP A 97 -7.70 23.50 5.54
N THR A 98 -6.42 23.59 5.89
CA THR A 98 -5.53 24.64 5.35
C THR A 98 -4.66 24.12 4.22
N THR A 99 -4.68 22.83 3.94
CA THR A 99 -3.81 22.13 2.98
C THR A 99 -2.34 22.48 3.21
N ALA A 100 -1.92 22.43 4.46
CA ALA A 100 -0.56 22.82 4.86
C ALA A 100 -0.09 22.00 6.06
N TRP A 101 1.22 21.97 6.26
CA TRP A 101 1.82 21.35 7.43
C TRP A 101 1.75 22.34 8.62
N ALA A 102 1.28 21.84 9.75
CA ALA A 102 1.17 22.62 11.00
C ALA A 102 2.20 22.10 12.01
N ALA A 103 2.98 22.98 12.59
CA ALA A 103 3.95 22.59 13.61
C ALA A 103 3.24 22.06 14.87
N ILE A 104 3.75 20.94 15.38
CA ILE A 104 3.27 20.37 16.64
C ILE A 104 4.07 21.00 17.77
N VAL A 105 3.39 21.68 18.65
CA VAL A 105 4.01 22.43 19.74
C VAL A 105 4.11 21.57 20.99
#